data_637f9428803291d0c6c49270b87344f3
#
_entry.id   637f9428803291d0c6c49270b87344f3
#
_cell.length_a   1.000
_cell.length_b   1.000
_cell.length_c   1.000
_cell.angle_alpha   90.00
_cell.angle_beta   90.00
_cell.angle_gamma   90.00
#
_symmetry.space_group_name_H-M   'P 1'
#
loop_
_entity.id
_entity.type
_entity.pdbx_description
1 polymer ?
#
loop_
_entity_poly.entity_id
_entity_poly.type
_entity_poly.pdbx_seq_one_letter_code
_entity_poly.pdbx_strand_id
1 'polypeptide(L)'
;MFAHPVSRWLARRGIHFSWVMVALAFLTMLSSSAALGLPGAFLQPLSREFGWNVDQISSALAVRFALFGLMGPFSAILMERYGLRRIMCTAMVLVAFGLLLATRMSEVWHLVALWGLLLGFGTGLTAVVLGAVVATRWFDQRRGLVLGMLTASAATGQLVFLPAAAWLIEHVGWRMAVAPVVACCLAVALLAFLLARDRPQDLGLAPYGADPHAAAAPPATARPSFLAPLQVLRAVSGNRTFWVLFGTFFVCGLSTNGLIQTHFISLCGDFGLAALPAASVLAMMGAFDFVGTILSGWLSDRYDNRKLLFWYYGLRGLSLFWLPHSEFTLYGLSLFAMFYGLDWIATVPPTVKLAAAEFGKEKAGMVFGWVFAGHQIGGAIAAYGAGLVRTQMLTYTPALYAAGAACLVAALVVFLIRRRAPVPAPAAARSA
;
A
#
# COMPACT_ATOMS: atom_id res chain seq x y z
N MET A 1 9.85 -14.54 -25.09
CA MET A 1 9.50 -15.15 -26.38
C MET A 1 8.13 -14.67 -26.88
N PHE A 2 7.07 -14.66 -26.06
CA PHE A 2 5.69 -14.31 -26.48
C PHE A 2 5.40 -12.80 -26.61
N ALA A 3 6.14 -11.90 -25.98
CA ALA A 3 5.84 -10.46 -25.99
C ALA A 3 5.96 -9.83 -27.39
N HIS A 4 6.93 -10.25 -28.24
CA HIS A 4 7.07 -9.73 -29.61
C HIS A 4 5.88 -10.04 -30.52
N PRO A 5 5.38 -11.31 -30.60
CA PRO A 5 4.18 -11.57 -31.38
C PRO A 5 2.93 -10.87 -30.83
N VAL A 6 2.77 -10.79 -29.52
CA VAL A 6 1.66 -10.05 -28.87
C VAL A 6 1.75 -8.55 -29.18
N SER A 7 2.95 -7.94 -29.09
CA SER A 7 3.15 -6.54 -29.44
C SER A 7 2.76 -6.24 -30.88
N ARG A 8 3.17 -7.07 -31.85
CA ARG A 8 2.80 -6.92 -33.25
C ARG A 8 1.29 -7.09 -33.51
N TRP A 9 0.67 -8.04 -32.81
CA TRP A 9 -0.78 -8.26 -32.92
C TRP A 9 -1.59 -7.07 -32.35
N LEU A 10 -1.16 -6.50 -31.21
CA LEU A 10 -1.76 -5.32 -30.62
C LEU A 10 -1.57 -4.07 -31.51
N ALA A 11 -0.38 -3.89 -32.07
CA ALA A 11 -0.08 -2.78 -32.96
C ALA A 11 -1.00 -2.76 -34.18
N ARG A 12 -1.35 -3.93 -34.74
CA ARG A 12 -2.34 -4.05 -35.85
C ARG A 12 -3.74 -3.58 -35.45
N ARG A 13 -4.05 -3.52 -34.13
CA ARG A 13 -5.31 -3.05 -33.55
C ARG A 13 -5.22 -1.63 -33.00
N GLY A 14 -4.13 -0.92 -33.23
CA GLY A 14 -3.91 0.42 -32.69
C GLY A 14 -3.66 0.47 -31.17
N ILE A 15 -3.39 -0.67 -30.52
CA ILE A 15 -3.15 -0.74 -29.08
C ILE A 15 -1.64 -0.80 -28.81
N HIS A 16 -1.14 0.17 -28.04
CA HIS A 16 0.26 0.20 -27.64
C HIS A 16 0.56 -0.81 -26.51
N PHE A 17 1.69 -1.52 -26.59
CA PHE A 17 2.08 -2.56 -25.63
C PHE A 17 2.22 -2.07 -24.18
N SER A 18 2.41 -0.78 -23.94
CA SER A 18 2.45 -0.19 -22.60
C SER A 18 1.22 -0.53 -21.78
N TRP A 19 0.04 -0.69 -22.41
CA TRP A 19 -1.20 -1.08 -21.70
C TRP A 19 -1.16 -2.52 -21.18
N VAL A 20 -0.42 -3.41 -21.82
CA VAL A 20 -0.15 -4.76 -21.30
C VAL A 20 0.69 -4.67 -20.02
N MET A 21 1.70 -3.79 -20.01
CA MET A 21 2.51 -3.56 -18.82
C MET A 21 1.70 -2.97 -17.66
N VAL A 22 0.74 -2.07 -17.96
CA VAL A 22 -0.21 -1.57 -16.94
C VAL A 22 -1.08 -2.70 -16.40
N ALA A 23 -1.65 -3.55 -17.27
CA ALA A 23 -2.46 -4.67 -16.83
C ALA A 23 -1.68 -5.66 -15.95
N LEU A 24 -0.44 -6.00 -16.33
CA LEU A 24 0.45 -6.86 -15.54
C LEU A 24 0.80 -6.23 -14.19
N ALA A 25 1.13 -4.94 -14.16
CA ALA A 25 1.43 -4.22 -12.92
C ALA A 25 0.18 -4.13 -12.02
N PHE A 26 -0.98 -3.86 -12.60
CA PHE A 26 -2.26 -3.84 -11.89
C PHE A 26 -2.55 -5.19 -11.21
N LEU A 27 -2.45 -6.28 -11.96
CA LEU A 27 -2.67 -7.65 -11.44
C LEU A 27 -1.63 -8.01 -10.36
N THR A 28 -0.36 -7.60 -10.54
CA THR A 28 0.70 -7.82 -9.54
C THR A 28 0.40 -7.07 -8.24
N MET A 29 0.04 -5.79 -8.32
CA MET A 29 -0.28 -4.97 -7.15
C MET A 29 -1.58 -5.43 -6.48
N LEU A 30 -2.58 -5.84 -7.26
CA LEU A 30 -3.84 -6.42 -6.78
C LEU A 30 -3.59 -7.70 -5.98
N SER A 31 -2.77 -8.63 -6.53
CA SER A 31 -2.42 -9.89 -5.85
C SER A 31 -1.62 -9.65 -4.57
N SER A 32 -0.68 -8.70 -4.59
CA SER A 32 0.07 -8.29 -3.41
C SER A 32 -0.84 -7.70 -2.33
N SER A 33 -1.78 -6.84 -2.72
CA SER A 33 -2.74 -6.23 -1.81
C SER A 33 -3.71 -7.27 -1.22
N ALA A 34 -4.16 -8.24 -2.03
CA ALA A 34 -4.95 -9.37 -1.55
C ALA A 34 -4.19 -10.13 -0.45
N ALA A 35 -2.92 -10.48 -0.69
CA ALA A 35 -2.08 -11.17 0.30
C ALA A 35 -1.85 -10.34 1.58
N LEU A 36 -1.79 -9.00 1.46
CA LEU A 36 -1.67 -8.09 2.60
C LEU A 36 -2.96 -8.01 3.44
N GLY A 37 -4.13 -8.13 2.81
CA GLY A 37 -5.44 -8.04 3.48
C GLY A 37 -5.86 -9.33 4.21
N LEU A 38 -5.48 -10.50 3.70
CA LEU A 38 -5.90 -11.81 4.23
C LEU A 38 -5.73 -12.00 5.74
N PRO A 39 -4.61 -11.62 6.38
CA PRO A 39 -4.35 -11.96 7.77
C PRO A 39 -5.38 -11.45 8.76
N GLY A 40 -6.05 -10.33 8.49
CA GLY A 40 -7.12 -9.83 9.35
C GLY A 40 -8.28 -10.83 9.52
N ALA A 41 -8.58 -11.61 8.48
CA ALA A 41 -9.60 -12.66 8.55
C ALA A 41 -9.10 -13.96 9.21
N PHE A 42 -7.77 -14.15 9.33
CA PHE A 42 -7.17 -15.39 9.83
C PHE A 42 -6.89 -15.40 11.33
N LEU A 43 -6.93 -14.26 12.02
CA LEU A 43 -6.63 -14.17 13.45
C LEU A 43 -7.46 -15.16 14.29
N GLN A 44 -8.77 -15.16 14.14
CA GLN A 44 -9.64 -16.05 14.90
C GLN A 44 -9.51 -17.53 14.49
N PRO A 45 -9.51 -17.90 13.19
CA PRO A 45 -9.29 -19.28 12.77
C PRO A 45 -7.99 -19.89 13.29
N LEU A 46 -6.87 -19.15 13.22
CA LEU A 46 -5.57 -19.61 13.71
C LEU A 46 -5.55 -19.75 15.24
N SER A 47 -6.13 -18.78 15.95
CA SER A 47 -6.25 -18.86 17.41
C SER A 47 -7.06 -20.06 17.84
N ARG A 48 -8.18 -20.39 17.17
CA ARG A 48 -9.02 -21.55 17.48
C ARG A 48 -8.33 -22.87 17.19
N GLU A 49 -7.59 -22.99 16.11
CA GLU A 49 -6.97 -24.25 15.69
C GLU A 49 -5.70 -24.56 16.47
N PHE A 50 -4.82 -23.56 16.66
CA PHE A 50 -3.50 -23.76 17.25
C PHE A 50 -3.42 -23.35 18.72
N GLY A 51 -4.47 -22.72 19.27
CA GLY A 51 -4.44 -22.15 20.62
C GLY A 51 -3.53 -20.93 20.78
N TRP A 52 -3.11 -20.33 19.65
CA TRP A 52 -2.21 -19.16 19.69
C TRP A 52 -2.93 -17.91 20.14
N ASN A 53 -2.28 -17.11 20.95
CA ASN A 53 -2.77 -15.82 21.35
C ASN A 53 -2.72 -14.81 20.20
N VAL A 54 -3.55 -13.76 20.27
CA VAL A 54 -3.63 -12.74 19.22
C VAL A 54 -2.29 -12.01 19.02
N ASP A 55 -1.54 -11.76 20.11
CA ASP A 55 -0.21 -11.14 20.05
C ASP A 55 0.83 -12.02 19.34
N GLN A 56 0.79 -13.34 19.56
CA GLN A 56 1.66 -14.30 18.86
C GLN A 56 1.42 -14.27 17.35
N ILE A 57 0.15 -14.30 16.92
CA ILE A 57 -0.19 -14.21 15.49
C ILE A 57 0.20 -12.82 14.93
N SER A 58 -0.10 -11.77 15.68
CA SER A 58 0.18 -10.39 15.28
C SER A 58 1.67 -10.05 15.20
N SER A 59 2.53 -10.81 15.89
CA SER A 59 3.99 -10.67 15.77
C SER A 59 4.49 -10.91 14.34
N ALA A 60 3.93 -11.91 13.65
CA ALA A 60 4.23 -12.18 12.24
C ALA A 60 3.79 -11.02 11.34
N LEU A 61 2.63 -10.42 11.63
CA LEU A 61 2.11 -9.27 10.88
C LEU A 61 2.97 -8.02 11.10
N ALA A 62 3.48 -7.82 12.32
CA ALA A 62 4.40 -6.75 12.63
C ALA A 62 5.71 -6.88 11.82
N VAL A 63 6.32 -8.06 11.79
CA VAL A 63 7.52 -8.34 10.98
C VAL A 63 7.23 -8.08 9.50
N ARG A 64 6.07 -8.53 9.00
CA ARG A 64 5.65 -8.30 7.61
C ARG A 64 5.56 -6.83 7.27
N PHE A 65 4.86 -6.02 8.08
CA PHE A 65 4.74 -4.59 7.85
C PHE A 65 6.09 -3.88 7.89
N ALA A 66 6.94 -4.21 8.86
CA ALA A 66 8.29 -3.64 8.95
C ALA A 66 9.10 -3.92 7.68
N LEU A 67 9.13 -5.17 7.20
CA LEU A 67 9.84 -5.52 5.96
C LEU A 67 9.22 -4.87 4.72
N PHE A 68 7.89 -4.90 4.61
CA PHE A 68 7.17 -4.25 3.51
C PHE A 68 7.55 -2.76 3.41
N GLY A 69 7.58 -2.06 4.54
CA GLY A 69 7.96 -0.65 4.59
C GLY A 69 9.43 -0.41 4.26
N LEU A 70 10.32 -1.17 4.89
CA LEU A 70 11.76 -1.03 4.66
C LEU A 70 12.18 -1.36 3.22
N MET A 71 11.46 -2.26 2.54
CA MET A 71 11.70 -2.57 1.14
C MET A 71 11.29 -1.43 0.20
N GLY A 72 10.36 -0.55 0.59
CA GLY A 72 9.86 0.54 -0.25
C GLY A 72 10.96 1.40 -0.89
N PRO A 73 11.89 2.00 -0.15
CA PRO A 73 12.98 2.79 -0.72
C PRO A 73 13.94 2.01 -1.62
N PHE A 74 14.07 0.69 -1.41
CA PHE A 74 15.01 -0.16 -2.15
C PHE A 74 14.38 -0.82 -3.39
N SER A 75 13.06 -0.98 -3.44
CA SER A 75 12.38 -1.69 -4.51
C SER A 75 12.62 -1.07 -5.90
N ALA A 76 12.66 0.27 -6.01
CA ALA A 76 12.97 0.95 -7.26
C ALA A 76 14.38 0.58 -7.78
N ILE A 77 15.37 0.54 -6.89
CA ILE A 77 16.76 0.20 -7.23
C ILE A 77 16.85 -1.27 -7.67
N LEU A 78 16.14 -2.15 -6.97
CA LEU A 78 16.08 -3.57 -7.34
C LEU A 78 15.45 -3.76 -8.72
N MET A 79 14.34 -3.04 -9.03
CA MET A 79 13.72 -3.05 -10.36
C MET A 79 14.64 -2.48 -11.44
N GLU A 80 15.46 -1.48 -11.11
CA GLU A 80 16.42 -0.91 -12.06
C GLU A 80 17.59 -1.84 -12.34
N ARG A 81 18.09 -2.51 -11.30
CA ARG A 81 19.27 -3.37 -11.37
C ARG A 81 18.98 -4.75 -11.95
N TYR A 82 17.88 -5.36 -11.55
CA TYR A 82 17.52 -6.74 -11.90
C TYR A 82 16.45 -6.83 -12.98
N GLY A 83 15.82 -5.72 -13.30
CA GLY A 83 14.73 -5.64 -14.28
C GLY A 83 13.36 -5.84 -13.65
N LEU A 84 12.37 -5.18 -14.26
CA LEU A 84 10.98 -5.17 -13.82
C LEU A 84 10.36 -6.58 -13.87
N ARG A 85 10.61 -7.31 -14.98
CA ARG A 85 10.10 -8.66 -15.22
C ARG A 85 10.52 -9.63 -14.10
N ARG A 86 11.83 -9.65 -13.77
CA ARG A 86 12.35 -10.58 -12.75
C ARG A 86 11.77 -10.26 -11.38
N ILE A 87 11.71 -8.97 -11.03
CA ILE A 87 11.17 -8.54 -9.73
C ILE A 87 9.69 -8.91 -9.59
N MET A 88 8.86 -8.67 -10.61
CA MET A 88 7.44 -9.07 -10.58
C MET A 88 7.28 -10.57 -10.42
N CYS A 89 8.01 -11.39 -11.20
CA CYS A 89 7.96 -12.84 -11.09
C CYS A 89 8.41 -13.32 -9.70
N THR A 90 9.55 -12.84 -9.22
CA THR A 90 10.09 -13.24 -7.91
C THR A 90 9.12 -12.87 -6.78
N ALA A 91 8.56 -11.66 -6.81
CA ALA A 91 7.59 -11.22 -5.82
C ALA A 91 6.36 -12.13 -5.77
N MET A 92 5.76 -12.40 -6.92
CA MET A 92 4.56 -13.24 -7.01
C MET A 92 4.82 -14.70 -6.60
N VAL A 93 5.98 -15.26 -6.98
CA VAL A 93 6.37 -16.61 -6.57
C VAL A 93 6.63 -16.68 -5.06
N LEU A 94 7.31 -15.68 -4.48
CA LEU A 94 7.56 -15.63 -3.03
C LEU A 94 6.24 -15.54 -2.25
N VAL A 95 5.30 -14.69 -2.69
CA VAL A 95 3.99 -14.56 -2.05
C VAL A 95 3.20 -15.86 -2.16
N ALA A 96 3.12 -16.45 -3.35
CA ALA A 96 2.42 -17.72 -3.55
C ALA A 96 3.00 -18.85 -2.72
N PHE A 97 4.33 -18.96 -2.71
CA PHE A 97 5.05 -20.00 -1.98
C PHE A 97 4.89 -19.83 -0.46
N GLY A 98 4.99 -18.59 0.05
CA GLY A 98 4.78 -18.28 1.46
C GLY A 98 3.36 -18.63 1.93
N LEU A 99 2.33 -18.28 1.14
CA LEU A 99 0.94 -18.64 1.44
C LEU A 99 0.71 -20.15 1.37
N LEU A 100 1.28 -20.82 0.36
CA LEU A 100 1.14 -22.28 0.20
C LEU A 100 1.80 -23.05 1.34
N LEU A 101 3.03 -22.69 1.70
CA LEU A 101 3.72 -23.33 2.83
C LEU A 101 3.02 -23.04 4.17
N ALA A 102 2.40 -21.87 4.34
CA ALA A 102 1.67 -21.53 5.55
C ALA A 102 0.49 -22.51 5.81
N THR A 103 -0.05 -23.17 4.79
CA THR A 103 -1.08 -24.22 5.00
C THR A 103 -0.55 -25.44 5.77
N ARG A 104 0.76 -25.62 5.86
CA ARG A 104 1.45 -26.70 6.58
C ARG A 104 2.10 -26.28 7.90
N MET A 105 1.89 -25.00 8.32
CA MET A 105 2.47 -24.52 9.57
C MET A 105 1.87 -25.22 10.79
N SER A 106 2.67 -25.36 11.84
CA SER A 106 2.28 -25.93 13.13
C SER A 106 2.77 -25.11 14.32
N GLU A 107 3.75 -24.22 14.10
CA GLU A 107 4.40 -23.43 15.13
C GLU A 107 4.34 -21.94 14.79
N VAL A 108 4.35 -21.06 15.81
CA VAL A 108 4.32 -19.60 15.63
C VAL A 108 5.50 -19.11 14.79
N TRP A 109 6.68 -19.69 14.96
CA TRP A 109 7.85 -19.27 14.17
C TRP A 109 7.70 -19.58 12.67
N HIS A 110 6.95 -20.66 12.30
CA HIS A 110 6.60 -20.88 10.90
C HIS A 110 5.80 -19.70 10.33
N LEU A 111 4.82 -19.20 11.11
CA LEU A 111 4.02 -18.04 10.72
C LEU A 111 4.89 -16.80 10.55
N VAL A 112 5.82 -16.53 11.50
CA VAL A 112 6.75 -15.40 11.41
C VAL A 112 7.66 -15.54 10.18
N ALA A 113 8.20 -16.71 9.91
CA ALA A 113 9.06 -16.93 8.76
C ALA A 113 8.29 -16.79 7.43
N LEU A 114 7.10 -17.38 7.34
CA LEU A 114 6.34 -17.42 6.08
C LEU A 114 5.57 -16.11 5.83
N TRP A 115 4.81 -15.64 6.81
CA TRP A 115 4.03 -14.40 6.66
C TRP A 115 4.84 -13.16 6.99
N GLY A 116 5.67 -13.22 8.02
CA GLY A 116 6.52 -12.09 8.40
C GLY A 116 7.59 -11.83 7.36
N LEU A 117 8.51 -12.77 7.17
CA LEU A 117 9.69 -12.56 6.33
C LEU A 117 9.35 -12.75 4.84
N LEU A 118 8.80 -13.90 4.44
CA LEU A 118 8.67 -14.24 3.03
C LEU A 118 7.60 -13.38 2.32
N LEU A 119 6.39 -13.25 2.91
CA LEU A 119 5.37 -12.36 2.37
C LEU A 119 5.75 -10.89 2.50
N GLY A 120 6.36 -10.49 3.63
CA GLY A 120 6.82 -9.11 3.84
C GLY A 120 7.82 -8.68 2.77
N PHE A 121 8.81 -9.50 2.48
CA PHE A 121 9.78 -9.26 1.42
C PHE A 121 9.12 -9.29 0.03
N GLY A 122 8.36 -10.35 -0.28
CA GLY A 122 7.69 -10.52 -1.57
C GLY A 122 6.77 -9.35 -1.93
N THR A 123 5.88 -8.97 -1.01
CA THR A 123 4.97 -7.83 -1.23
C THR A 123 5.72 -6.49 -1.26
N GLY A 124 6.79 -6.34 -0.47
CA GLY A 124 7.63 -5.14 -0.45
C GLY A 124 8.35 -4.87 -1.78
N LEU A 125 8.70 -5.92 -2.54
CA LEU A 125 9.29 -5.78 -3.88
C LEU A 125 8.34 -5.08 -4.87
N THR A 126 7.03 -5.20 -4.70
CA THR A 126 6.01 -4.71 -5.63
C THR A 126 5.09 -3.65 -5.03
N ALA A 127 5.49 -3.03 -3.92
CA ALA A 127 4.77 -1.94 -3.27
C ALA A 127 4.43 -0.79 -4.26
N VAL A 128 3.91 0.31 -3.78
CA VAL A 128 3.51 1.50 -4.57
C VAL A 128 4.52 1.92 -5.64
N VAL A 129 5.79 1.57 -5.45
CA VAL A 129 6.92 1.88 -6.36
C VAL A 129 6.77 1.19 -7.72
N LEU A 130 6.20 -0.02 -7.81
CA LEU A 130 5.98 -0.70 -9.09
C LEU A 130 5.13 0.13 -10.05
N GLY A 131 4.05 0.71 -9.54
CA GLY A 131 3.17 1.58 -10.32
C GLY A 131 3.89 2.81 -10.87
N ALA A 132 4.71 3.46 -10.03
CA ALA A 132 5.49 4.62 -10.42
C ALA A 132 6.54 4.27 -11.49
N VAL A 133 7.24 3.14 -11.35
CA VAL A 133 8.24 2.68 -12.31
C VAL A 133 7.60 2.35 -13.66
N VAL A 134 6.46 1.67 -13.69
CA VAL A 134 5.75 1.37 -14.94
C VAL A 134 5.27 2.66 -15.60
N ALA A 135 4.63 3.56 -14.86
CA ALA A 135 4.13 4.81 -15.39
C ALA A 135 5.25 5.70 -15.98
N THR A 136 6.39 5.77 -15.31
CA THR A 136 7.51 6.63 -15.79
C THR A 136 8.29 6.03 -16.94
N ARG A 137 8.44 4.70 -17.01
CA ARG A 137 9.23 4.05 -18.08
C ARG A 137 8.45 3.80 -19.36
N TRP A 138 7.16 3.49 -19.24
CA TRP A 138 6.32 3.04 -20.35
C TRP A 138 5.43 4.14 -20.93
N PHE A 139 5.27 5.27 -20.23
CA PHE A 139 4.38 6.36 -20.64
C PHE A 139 5.08 7.70 -20.60
N ASP A 140 4.91 8.48 -21.65
CA ASP A 140 5.21 9.90 -21.68
C ASP A 140 3.96 10.75 -21.47
N GLN A 141 2.87 10.36 -22.10
CA GLN A 141 1.55 10.92 -21.88
C GLN A 141 0.71 10.02 -20.94
N ARG A 142 -0.31 10.58 -20.29
CA ARG A 142 -1.27 9.89 -19.39
C ARG A 142 -0.65 9.23 -18.16
N ARG A 143 0.53 9.64 -17.71
CA ARG A 143 1.19 9.10 -16.50
C ARG A 143 0.31 9.15 -15.26
N GLY A 144 -0.44 10.28 -15.07
CA GLY A 144 -1.36 10.43 -13.94
C GLY A 144 -2.51 9.44 -13.96
N LEU A 145 -3.11 9.18 -15.15
CA LEU A 145 -4.16 8.18 -15.31
C LEU A 145 -3.64 6.78 -14.96
N VAL A 146 -2.47 6.42 -15.47
CA VAL A 146 -1.84 5.11 -15.20
C VAL A 146 -1.54 4.94 -13.71
N LEU A 147 -0.99 5.95 -13.05
CA LEU A 147 -0.74 5.94 -11.61
C LEU A 147 -2.05 5.77 -10.83
N GLY A 148 -3.11 6.50 -11.21
CA GLY A 148 -4.42 6.35 -10.59
C GLY A 148 -4.99 4.94 -10.73
N MET A 149 -4.91 4.35 -11.93
CA MET A 149 -5.35 2.97 -12.16
C MET A 149 -4.56 1.97 -11.30
N LEU A 150 -3.24 2.13 -11.23
CA LEU A 150 -2.37 1.22 -10.48
C LEU A 150 -2.56 1.37 -8.96
N THR A 151 -2.80 2.57 -8.47
CA THR A 151 -3.14 2.79 -7.04
C THR A 151 -4.48 2.16 -6.68
N ALA A 152 -5.47 2.22 -7.58
CA ALA A 152 -6.78 1.61 -7.37
C ALA A 152 -6.71 0.08 -7.21
N SER A 153 -5.67 -0.57 -7.75
CA SER A 153 -5.49 -2.02 -7.63
C SER A 153 -5.38 -2.48 -6.17
N ALA A 154 -4.83 -1.64 -5.28
CA ALA A 154 -4.70 -1.97 -3.87
C ALA A 154 -6.06 -2.05 -3.17
N ALA A 155 -6.93 -1.07 -3.39
CA ALA A 155 -8.30 -1.09 -2.87
C ALA A 155 -9.12 -2.25 -3.48
N THR A 156 -8.99 -2.47 -4.80
CA THR A 156 -9.68 -3.57 -5.50
C THR A 156 -9.28 -4.94 -4.95
N GLY A 157 -7.99 -5.14 -4.62
CA GLY A 157 -7.51 -6.40 -4.05
C GLY A 157 -8.19 -6.72 -2.71
N GLN A 158 -8.31 -5.74 -1.82
CA GLN A 158 -9.00 -5.93 -0.54
C GLN A 158 -10.50 -6.11 -0.71
N LEU A 159 -11.14 -5.30 -1.57
CA LEU A 159 -12.58 -5.35 -1.82
C LEU A 159 -13.04 -6.75 -2.29
N VAL A 160 -12.26 -7.38 -3.17
CA VAL A 160 -12.63 -8.67 -3.78
C VAL A 160 -12.21 -9.85 -2.92
N PHE A 161 -10.94 -9.87 -2.49
CA PHE A 161 -10.38 -11.07 -1.87
C PHE A 161 -10.70 -11.22 -0.39
N LEU A 162 -10.97 -10.13 0.35
CA LEU A 162 -11.22 -10.23 1.79
C LEU A 162 -12.58 -10.84 2.12
N PRO A 163 -13.72 -10.42 1.52
CA PRO A 163 -15.00 -11.11 1.72
C PRO A 163 -14.99 -12.53 1.19
N ALA A 164 -14.34 -12.77 0.05
CA ALA A 164 -14.20 -14.13 -0.51
C ALA A 164 -13.41 -15.06 0.43
N ALA A 165 -12.32 -14.55 1.03
CA ALA A 165 -11.55 -15.30 2.01
C ALA A 165 -12.36 -15.57 3.28
N ALA A 166 -13.10 -14.58 3.81
CA ALA A 166 -13.97 -14.76 4.97
C ALA A 166 -15.04 -15.83 4.70
N TRP A 167 -15.68 -15.80 3.53
CA TRP A 167 -16.65 -16.81 3.13
C TRP A 167 -16.02 -18.21 3.04
N LEU A 168 -14.85 -18.34 2.42
CA LEU A 168 -14.13 -19.62 2.32
C LEU A 168 -13.72 -20.14 3.70
N ILE A 169 -13.29 -19.26 4.62
CA ILE A 169 -12.94 -19.63 5.99
C ILE A 169 -14.14 -20.25 6.70
N GLU A 170 -15.32 -19.66 6.56
CA GLU A 170 -16.53 -20.12 7.22
C GLU A 170 -17.04 -21.47 6.66
N HIS A 171 -16.88 -21.72 5.35
CA HIS A 171 -17.49 -22.90 4.69
C HIS A 171 -16.51 -24.04 4.44
N VAL A 172 -15.24 -23.75 4.19
CA VAL A 172 -14.25 -24.74 3.72
C VAL A 172 -12.99 -24.77 4.61
N GLY A 173 -12.81 -23.74 5.42
CA GLY A 173 -11.64 -23.59 6.31
C GLY A 173 -10.56 -22.68 5.75
N TRP A 174 -9.73 -22.17 6.67
CA TRP A 174 -8.74 -21.14 6.36
C TRP A 174 -7.64 -21.59 5.38
N ARG A 175 -7.28 -22.88 5.38
CA ARG A 175 -6.27 -23.40 4.45
C ARG A 175 -6.70 -23.24 3.00
N MET A 176 -7.97 -23.45 2.70
CA MET A 176 -8.51 -23.26 1.34
C MET A 176 -8.72 -21.79 0.99
N ALA A 177 -8.87 -20.93 1.98
CA ALA A 177 -9.05 -19.49 1.74
C ALA A 177 -7.82 -18.79 1.13
N VAL A 178 -6.61 -19.40 1.23
CA VAL A 178 -5.41 -18.87 0.55
C VAL A 178 -5.37 -19.23 -0.94
N ALA A 179 -6.10 -20.27 -1.36
CA ALA A 179 -6.00 -20.83 -2.71
C ALA A 179 -6.29 -19.82 -3.84
N PRO A 180 -7.33 -18.95 -3.77
CA PRO A 180 -7.57 -17.97 -4.81
C PRO A 180 -6.42 -16.98 -4.97
N VAL A 181 -5.80 -16.53 -3.87
CA VAL A 181 -4.66 -15.60 -3.92
C VAL A 181 -3.41 -16.30 -4.45
N VAL A 182 -3.15 -17.54 -4.03
CA VAL A 182 -2.05 -18.35 -4.57
C VAL A 182 -2.21 -18.54 -6.07
N ALA A 183 -3.40 -18.94 -6.54
CA ALA A 183 -3.69 -19.13 -7.96
C ALA A 183 -3.49 -17.83 -8.75
N CYS A 184 -3.97 -16.69 -8.21
CA CYS A 184 -3.79 -15.39 -8.81
C CYS A 184 -2.30 -15.02 -8.91
N CYS A 185 -1.53 -15.17 -7.83
CA CYS A 185 -0.09 -14.90 -7.82
C CYS A 185 0.66 -15.76 -8.84
N LEU A 186 0.38 -17.07 -8.93
CA LEU A 186 1.03 -17.97 -9.88
C LEU A 186 0.66 -17.64 -11.33
N ALA A 187 -0.62 -17.33 -11.60
CA ALA A 187 -1.07 -16.88 -12.91
C ALA A 187 -0.40 -15.57 -13.32
N VAL A 188 -0.32 -14.61 -12.41
CA VAL A 188 0.36 -13.32 -12.66
C VAL A 188 1.86 -13.51 -12.83
N ALA A 189 2.51 -14.38 -12.06
CA ALA A 189 3.92 -14.72 -12.24
C ALA A 189 4.18 -15.30 -13.64
N LEU A 190 3.32 -16.22 -14.09
CA LEU A 190 3.40 -16.81 -15.43
C LEU A 190 3.20 -15.74 -16.52
N LEU A 191 2.15 -14.91 -16.40
CA LEU A 191 1.88 -13.82 -17.34
C LEU A 191 3.03 -12.81 -17.39
N ALA A 192 3.58 -12.43 -16.24
CA ALA A 192 4.73 -11.55 -16.16
C ALA A 192 5.98 -12.21 -16.79
N PHE A 193 6.21 -13.49 -16.55
CA PHE A 193 7.31 -14.24 -17.17
C PHE A 193 7.19 -14.25 -18.70
N LEU A 194 6.02 -14.44 -19.24
CA LEU A 194 5.78 -14.53 -20.68
C LEU A 194 5.79 -13.16 -21.38
N LEU A 195 5.17 -12.16 -20.77
CA LEU A 195 4.82 -10.88 -21.42
C LEU A 195 5.60 -9.69 -20.90
N ALA A 196 5.94 -9.62 -19.59
CA ALA A 196 6.59 -8.43 -19.05
C ALA A 196 7.95 -8.17 -19.70
N ARG A 197 8.26 -6.87 -19.88
CA ARG A 197 9.54 -6.36 -20.38
C ARG A 197 10.00 -5.22 -19.49
N ASP A 198 11.30 -5.02 -19.44
CA ASP A 198 11.90 -4.04 -18.55
C ASP A 198 11.73 -2.62 -19.09
N ARG A 199 11.81 -2.46 -20.42
CA ARG A 199 11.72 -1.18 -21.12
C ARG A 199 10.98 -1.33 -22.45
N PRO A 200 10.34 -0.26 -22.97
CA PRO A 200 9.73 -0.29 -24.31
C PRO A 200 10.72 -0.64 -25.42
N GLN A 201 11.97 -0.18 -25.27
CA GLN A 201 13.06 -0.42 -26.22
C GLN A 201 13.38 -1.91 -26.42
N ASP A 202 13.11 -2.76 -25.41
CA ASP A 202 13.25 -4.22 -25.52
C ASP A 202 12.34 -4.82 -26.60
N LEU A 203 11.33 -4.07 -27.03
CA LEU A 203 10.39 -4.43 -28.11
C LEU A 203 10.56 -3.54 -29.34
N GLY A 204 11.56 -2.65 -29.38
CA GLY A 204 11.74 -1.66 -30.43
C GLY A 204 10.67 -0.56 -30.41
N LEU A 205 10.05 -0.29 -29.25
CA LEU A 205 9.01 0.71 -29.10
C LEU A 205 9.53 1.93 -28.34
N ALA A 206 8.97 3.12 -28.64
CA ALA A 206 9.06 4.29 -27.78
C ALA A 206 8.05 4.19 -26.60
N PRO A 207 8.17 4.96 -25.52
CA PRO A 207 7.13 5.10 -24.52
C PRO A 207 5.81 5.61 -25.15
N TYR A 208 4.67 5.23 -24.58
CA TYR A 208 3.37 5.67 -25.08
C TYR A 208 3.24 7.20 -25.08
N GLY A 209 2.97 7.77 -26.23
CA GLY A 209 2.81 9.21 -26.42
C GLY A 209 4.12 10.00 -26.54
N ALA A 210 5.28 9.32 -26.56
CA ALA A 210 6.55 9.96 -26.89
C ALA A 210 6.64 10.23 -28.41
N ASP A 211 7.34 11.33 -28.77
CA ASP A 211 7.65 11.63 -30.16
C ASP A 211 8.59 10.54 -30.72
N PRO A 212 8.20 9.84 -31.80
CA PRO A 212 9.06 8.83 -32.44
C PRO A 212 10.41 9.39 -32.94
N HIS A 213 10.46 10.69 -33.18
CA HIS A 213 11.67 11.39 -33.67
C HIS A 213 12.47 12.05 -32.54
N ALA A 214 11.92 12.08 -31.29
CA ALA A 214 12.71 12.54 -30.16
C ALA A 214 13.87 11.57 -29.95
N ALA A 215 15.14 12.10 -30.02
CA ALA A 215 16.32 11.30 -29.75
C ALA A 215 16.11 10.53 -28.42
N ALA A 216 16.24 9.21 -28.49
CA ALA A 216 16.13 8.37 -27.32
C ALA A 216 17.07 8.92 -26.25
N ALA A 217 16.54 9.30 -25.09
CA ALA A 217 17.38 9.74 -23.98
C ALA A 217 18.45 8.67 -23.75
N PRO A 218 19.75 9.06 -23.71
CA PRO A 218 20.82 8.10 -23.54
C PRO A 218 20.53 7.20 -22.36
N PRO A 219 20.78 5.89 -22.48
CA PRO A 219 20.57 4.99 -21.36
C PRO A 219 21.38 5.51 -20.17
N ALA A 220 20.74 5.60 -19.00
CA ALA A 220 21.45 5.99 -17.78
C ALA A 220 22.66 5.06 -17.61
N THR A 221 23.85 5.63 -17.79
CA THR A 221 25.12 4.88 -17.87
C THR A 221 25.59 4.33 -16.53
N ALA A 222 25.03 4.82 -15.43
CA ALA A 222 25.39 4.39 -14.08
C ALA A 222 24.25 3.58 -13.43
N ARG A 223 24.57 2.35 -13.03
CA ARG A 223 23.65 1.56 -12.18
C ARG A 223 23.53 2.26 -10.82
N PRO A 224 22.30 2.51 -10.33
CA PRO A 224 22.12 3.16 -9.03
C PRO A 224 22.78 2.34 -7.91
N SER A 225 23.42 3.03 -6.99
CA SER A 225 24.03 2.41 -5.82
C SER A 225 22.95 1.89 -4.90
N PHE A 226 23.14 0.70 -4.31
CA PHE A 226 22.25 0.19 -3.25
C PHE A 226 22.22 1.10 -2.02
N LEU A 227 23.25 1.93 -1.82
CA LEU A 227 23.31 2.87 -0.71
C LEU A 227 22.57 4.18 -1.00
N ALA A 228 22.09 4.42 -2.23
CA ALA A 228 21.38 5.66 -2.58
C ALA A 228 20.20 5.98 -1.65
N PRO A 229 19.32 5.03 -1.25
CA PRO A 229 18.27 5.33 -0.29
C PRO A 229 18.80 5.79 1.06
N LEU A 230 19.87 5.17 1.56
CA LEU A 230 20.49 5.54 2.84
C LEU A 230 21.18 6.92 2.76
N GLN A 231 21.78 7.25 1.62
CA GLN A 231 22.35 8.57 1.37
C GLN A 231 21.26 9.65 1.38
N VAL A 232 20.12 9.38 0.76
CA VAL A 232 18.97 10.31 0.79
C VAL A 232 18.44 10.44 2.21
N LEU A 233 18.26 9.34 2.96
CA LEU A 233 17.84 9.39 4.34
C LEU A 233 18.79 10.26 5.18
N ARG A 234 20.10 10.04 5.07
CA ARG A 234 21.12 10.84 5.77
C ARG A 234 21.03 12.33 5.39
N ALA A 235 20.78 12.65 4.12
CA ALA A 235 20.67 14.02 3.65
C ALA A 235 19.42 14.74 4.19
N VAL A 236 18.31 14.03 4.43
CA VAL A 236 17.06 14.63 4.90
C VAL A 236 16.83 14.49 6.41
N SER A 237 17.62 13.65 7.10
CA SER A 237 17.45 13.37 8.54
C SER A 237 17.66 14.59 9.44
N GLY A 238 18.40 15.62 9.00
CA GLY A 238 18.53 16.89 9.71
C GLY A 238 17.33 17.84 9.53
N ASN A 239 16.37 17.52 8.65
CA ASN A 239 15.25 18.42 8.34
C ASN A 239 14.03 18.10 9.21
N ARG A 240 13.50 19.14 9.91
CA ARG A 240 12.32 19.02 10.76
C ARG A 240 11.07 18.57 9.99
N THR A 241 10.88 19.06 8.77
CA THR A 241 9.73 18.70 7.94
C THR A 241 9.72 17.22 7.62
N PHE A 242 10.90 16.61 7.38
CA PHE A 242 11.01 15.15 7.19
C PHE A 242 10.44 14.38 8.38
N TRP A 243 10.85 14.72 9.60
CA TRP A 243 10.40 14.01 10.80
C TRP A 243 8.94 14.25 11.13
N VAL A 244 8.39 15.43 10.82
CA VAL A 244 6.94 15.69 10.95
C VAL A 244 6.16 14.81 9.98
N LEU A 245 6.56 14.76 8.69
CA LEU A 245 5.91 13.91 7.71
C LEU A 245 6.06 12.42 8.05
N PHE A 246 7.24 11.99 8.48
CA PHE A 246 7.50 10.62 8.94
C PHE A 246 6.63 10.25 10.13
N GLY A 247 6.59 11.10 11.18
CA GLY A 247 5.84 10.85 12.40
C GLY A 247 4.32 10.88 12.19
N THR A 248 3.80 11.83 11.42
CA THR A 248 2.36 11.86 11.10
C THR A 248 1.95 10.68 10.23
N PHE A 249 2.80 10.30 9.28
CA PHE A 249 2.51 9.13 8.44
C PHE A 249 2.72 7.80 9.18
N PHE A 250 3.61 7.76 10.19
CA PHE A 250 3.69 6.67 11.17
C PHE A 250 2.35 6.48 11.89
N VAL A 251 1.74 7.58 12.38
CA VAL A 251 0.41 7.53 13.04
C VAL A 251 -0.69 7.08 12.06
N CYS A 252 -0.57 7.45 10.77
CA CYS A 252 -1.46 6.92 9.74
C CYS A 252 -1.41 5.40 9.68
N GLY A 253 -0.21 4.83 9.54
CA GLY A 253 -0.02 3.38 9.50
C GLY A 253 -0.47 2.66 10.78
N LEU A 254 -0.19 3.28 11.93
CA LEU A 254 -0.62 2.80 13.23
C LEU A 254 -2.15 2.63 13.29
N SER A 255 -2.89 3.67 12.88
CA SER A 255 -4.35 3.68 12.94
C SER A 255 -5.01 2.85 11.84
N THR A 256 -4.49 2.87 10.62
CA THR A 256 -5.07 2.16 9.46
C THR A 256 -4.62 0.70 9.39
N ASN A 257 -3.42 0.44 8.89
CA ASN A 257 -2.95 -0.91 8.59
C ASN A 257 -2.75 -1.76 9.86
N GLY A 258 -2.12 -1.17 10.88
CA GLY A 258 -1.80 -1.89 12.10
C GLY A 258 -3.03 -2.22 12.93
N LEU A 259 -3.90 -1.25 13.17
CA LEU A 259 -5.07 -1.42 14.03
C LEU A 259 -6.28 -1.91 13.24
N ILE A 260 -6.85 -1.08 12.36
CA ILE A 260 -8.14 -1.42 11.73
C ILE A 260 -7.99 -2.55 10.72
N GLN A 261 -7.10 -2.48 9.76
CA GLN A 261 -6.96 -3.53 8.75
C GLN A 261 -6.65 -4.91 9.37
N THR A 262 -5.84 -4.93 10.42
CA THR A 262 -5.40 -6.18 11.07
C THR A 262 -6.43 -6.73 12.02
N HIS A 263 -7.04 -5.89 12.85
CA HIS A 263 -7.84 -6.37 13.99
C HIS A 263 -9.35 -6.14 13.87
N PHE A 264 -9.84 -5.41 12.85
CA PHE A 264 -11.25 -5.03 12.74
C PHE A 264 -12.21 -6.24 12.73
N ILE A 265 -11.87 -7.29 11.97
CA ILE A 265 -12.71 -8.50 11.91
C ILE A 265 -12.76 -9.20 13.28
N SER A 266 -11.59 -9.29 13.96
CA SER A 266 -11.51 -9.85 15.30
C SER A 266 -12.25 -8.99 16.33
N LEU A 267 -12.11 -7.67 16.25
CA LEU A 267 -12.85 -6.71 17.05
C LEU A 267 -14.37 -6.88 16.89
N CYS A 268 -14.86 -6.94 15.66
CA CYS A 268 -16.29 -7.19 15.38
C CYS A 268 -16.76 -8.54 15.96
N GLY A 269 -15.90 -9.56 15.89
CA GLY A 269 -16.17 -10.87 16.47
C GLY A 269 -16.33 -10.86 17.99
N ASP A 270 -15.60 -9.98 18.70
CA ASP A 270 -15.75 -9.79 20.15
C ASP A 270 -17.16 -9.26 20.53
N PHE A 271 -17.84 -8.60 19.59
CA PHE A 271 -19.21 -8.11 19.74
C PHE A 271 -20.26 -9.01 19.04
N GLY A 272 -19.87 -10.24 18.69
CA GLY A 272 -20.78 -11.24 18.12
C GLY A 272 -21.08 -11.11 16.62
N LEU A 273 -20.40 -10.21 15.89
CA LEU A 273 -20.56 -10.08 14.45
C LEU A 273 -19.74 -11.16 13.73
N ALA A 274 -20.38 -11.88 12.80
CA ALA A 274 -19.69 -12.91 12.01
C ALA A 274 -18.59 -12.32 11.09
N ALA A 275 -17.61 -13.14 10.71
CA ALA A 275 -16.45 -12.70 9.96
C ALA A 275 -16.80 -12.14 8.58
N LEU A 276 -17.76 -12.73 7.86
CA LEU A 276 -18.16 -12.26 6.53
C LEU A 276 -18.78 -10.86 6.53
N PRO A 277 -19.79 -10.52 7.39
CA PRO A 277 -20.25 -9.14 7.55
C PRO A 277 -19.13 -8.15 7.92
N ALA A 278 -18.27 -8.51 8.88
CA ALA A 278 -17.15 -7.66 9.28
C ALA A 278 -16.15 -7.41 8.12
N ALA A 279 -15.80 -8.45 7.36
CA ALA A 279 -14.97 -8.34 6.16
C ALA A 279 -15.62 -7.49 5.08
N SER A 280 -16.95 -7.56 4.93
CA SER A 280 -17.72 -6.74 3.99
C SER A 280 -17.71 -5.26 4.37
N VAL A 281 -17.78 -4.94 5.66
CA VAL A 281 -17.62 -3.56 6.17
C VAL A 281 -16.22 -3.04 5.86
N LEU A 282 -15.18 -3.85 6.09
CA LEU A 282 -13.80 -3.47 5.78
C LEU A 282 -13.56 -3.30 4.27
N ALA A 283 -14.20 -4.13 3.44
CA ALA A 283 -14.20 -3.97 1.98
C ALA A 283 -14.92 -2.66 1.57
N MET A 284 -16.03 -2.31 2.21
CA MET A 284 -16.74 -1.05 1.98
C MET A 284 -15.87 0.16 2.32
N MET A 285 -15.03 0.10 3.37
CA MET A 285 -14.03 1.15 3.63
C MET A 285 -13.09 1.32 2.43
N GLY A 286 -12.66 0.24 1.78
CA GLY A 286 -11.85 0.30 0.56
C GLY A 286 -12.56 0.97 -0.62
N ALA A 287 -13.88 0.79 -0.77
CA ALA A 287 -14.66 1.48 -1.79
C ALA A 287 -14.74 2.99 -1.53
N PHE A 288 -14.98 3.39 -0.29
CA PHE A 288 -14.97 4.82 0.11
C PHE A 288 -13.56 5.43 0.02
N ASP A 289 -12.50 4.68 0.32
CA ASP A 289 -11.13 5.11 0.16
C ASP A 289 -10.80 5.53 -1.27
N PHE A 290 -11.28 4.79 -2.25
CA PHE A 290 -11.13 5.16 -3.66
C PHE A 290 -11.67 6.56 -3.95
N VAL A 291 -12.88 6.86 -3.46
CA VAL A 291 -13.51 8.18 -3.61
C VAL A 291 -12.73 9.24 -2.82
N GLY A 292 -12.41 8.94 -1.58
CA GLY A 292 -11.69 9.86 -0.67
C GLY A 292 -10.30 10.23 -1.18
N THR A 293 -9.57 9.27 -1.72
CA THR A 293 -8.22 9.50 -2.26
C THR A 293 -8.24 10.38 -3.51
N ILE A 294 -9.21 10.19 -4.43
CA ILE A 294 -9.39 11.06 -5.61
C ILE A 294 -9.76 12.48 -5.16
N LEU A 295 -10.71 12.60 -4.25
CA LEU A 295 -11.14 13.89 -3.70
C LEU A 295 -9.99 14.60 -3.00
N SER A 296 -9.20 13.89 -2.19
CA SER A 296 -8.02 14.43 -1.52
C SER A 296 -6.98 14.94 -2.51
N GLY A 297 -6.73 14.22 -3.60
CA GLY A 297 -5.86 14.68 -4.68
C GLY A 297 -6.32 16.03 -5.24
N TRP A 298 -7.61 16.16 -5.54
CA TRP A 298 -8.22 17.39 -6.05
C TRP A 298 -8.18 18.54 -5.03
N LEU A 299 -8.48 18.26 -3.75
CA LEU A 299 -8.40 19.23 -2.66
C LEU A 299 -6.95 19.71 -2.43
N SER A 300 -6.01 18.78 -2.50
CA SER A 300 -4.59 19.03 -2.32
C SER A 300 -3.98 19.96 -3.39
N ASP A 301 -4.63 20.07 -4.58
CA ASP A 301 -4.24 21.05 -5.61
C ASP A 301 -4.73 22.47 -5.29
N ARG A 302 -5.75 22.64 -4.44
CA ARG A 302 -6.47 23.89 -4.23
C ARG A 302 -6.28 24.48 -2.83
N TYR A 303 -6.03 23.63 -1.85
CA TYR A 303 -5.99 24.04 -0.44
C TYR A 303 -4.62 23.79 0.19
N ASP A 304 -4.37 24.42 1.34
CA ASP A 304 -3.15 24.19 2.14
C ASP A 304 -3.11 22.73 2.64
N ASN A 305 -2.11 22.00 2.16
CA ASN A 305 -1.95 20.56 2.45
C ASN A 305 -1.78 20.27 3.96
N ARG A 306 -1.30 21.22 4.77
CA ARG A 306 -1.22 21.08 6.22
C ARG A 306 -2.61 21.10 6.86
N LYS A 307 -3.51 21.98 6.37
CA LYS A 307 -4.90 22.02 6.83
C LYS A 307 -5.66 20.78 6.44
N LEU A 308 -5.40 20.23 5.24
CA LEU A 308 -6.01 18.95 4.82
C LEU A 308 -5.56 17.81 5.74
N LEU A 309 -4.27 17.69 6.04
CA LEU A 309 -3.77 16.67 6.97
C LEU A 309 -4.33 16.85 8.39
N PHE A 310 -4.48 18.11 8.86
CA PHE A 310 -5.11 18.39 10.15
C PHE A 310 -6.53 17.80 10.22
N TRP A 311 -7.36 18.06 9.21
CA TRP A 311 -8.73 17.55 9.17
C TRP A 311 -8.76 16.02 9.03
N TYR A 312 -7.92 15.45 8.18
CA TYR A 312 -7.87 14.00 8.01
C TYR A 312 -7.47 13.29 9.32
N TYR A 313 -6.37 13.67 9.93
CA TYR A 313 -5.96 13.05 11.21
C TYR A 313 -6.95 13.35 12.33
N GLY A 314 -7.52 14.55 12.38
CA GLY A 314 -8.50 14.95 13.40
C GLY A 314 -9.77 14.11 13.31
N LEU A 315 -10.38 14.02 12.13
CA LEU A 315 -11.60 13.24 11.91
C LEU A 315 -11.37 11.74 12.13
N ARG A 316 -10.22 11.23 11.69
CA ARG A 316 -9.81 9.85 11.95
C ARG A 316 -9.70 9.56 13.45
N GLY A 317 -9.06 10.44 14.19
CA GLY A 317 -8.94 10.30 15.65
C GLY A 317 -10.31 10.25 16.32
N LEU A 318 -11.21 11.16 15.95
CA LEU A 318 -12.59 11.18 16.47
C LEU A 318 -13.37 9.91 16.09
N SER A 319 -13.21 9.40 14.86
CA SER A 319 -13.85 8.14 14.43
C SER A 319 -13.41 6.95 15.28
N LEU A 320 -12.12 6.89 15.65
CA LEU A 320 -11.59 5.83 16.50
C LEU A 320 -12.09 5.91 17.94
N PHE A 321 -12.31 7.12 18.48
CA PHE A 321 -12.97 7.30 19.78
C PHE A 321 -14.43 6.90 19.73
N TRP A 322 -15.11 7.15 18.61
CA TRP A 322 -16.52 6.83 18.45
C TRP A 322 -16.76 5.33 18.22
N LEU A 323 -15.85 4.60 17.58
CA LEU A 323 -16.04 3.20 17.17
C LEU A 323 -16.49 2.27 18.32
N PRO A 324 -15.91 2.30 19.55
CA PRO A 324 -16.38 1.46 20.65
C PRO A 324 -17.83 1.73 21.07
N HIS A 325 -18.38 2.91 20.71
CA HIS A 325 -19.74 3.34 21.05
C HIS A 325 -20.74 3.15 19.89
N SER A 326 -20.32 2.51 18.80
CA SER A 326 -21.16 2.27 17.60
C SER A 326 -22.16 1.11 17.76
N GLU A 327 -22.19 0.47 18.94
CA GLU A 327 -22.99 -0.74 19.25
C GLU A 327 -22.70 -1.92 18.29
N PHE A 328 -21.71 -1.81 17.44
CA PHE A 328 -21.31 -2.78 16.40
C PHE A 328 -22.49 -3.29 15.54
N THR A 329 -23.52 -2.47 15.38
CA THR A 329 -24.60 -2.72 14.43
C THR A 329 -24.11 -2.52 13.00
N LEU A 330 -24.70 -3.19 12.02
CA LEU A 330 -24.36 -2.98 10.60
C LEU A 330 -24.55 -1.52 10.18
N TYR A 331 -25.56 -0.82 10.73
CA TYR A 331 -25.77 0.60 10.45
C TYR A 331 -24.62 1.47 11.00
N GLY A 332 -24.29 1.33 12.29
CA GLY A 332 -23.18 2.07 12.90
C GLY A 332 -21.85 1.79 12.22
N LEU A 333 -21.55 0.51 11.94
CA LEU A 333 -20.33 0.12 11.23
C LEU A 333 -20.29 0.63 9.77
N SER A 334 -21.45 0.73 9.10
CA SER A 334 -21.51 1.31 7.76
C SER A 334 -21.20 2.81 7.76
N LEU A 335 -21.68 3.56 8.76
CA LEU A 335 -21.31 4.96 8.96
C LEU A 335 -19.80 5.09 9.26
N PHE A 336 -19.28 4.27 10.15
CA PHE A 336 -17.84 4.24 10.42
C PHE A 336 -17.04 3.95 9.14
N ALA A 337 -17.45 2.94 8.36
CA ALA A 337 -16.78 2.58 7.11
C ALA A 337 -16.78 3.72 6.10
N MET A 338 -17.86 4.49 6.00
CA MET A 338 -17.95 5.64 5.12
C MET A 338 -16.95 6.72 5.53
N PHE A 339 -17.02 7.18 6.79
CA PHE A 339 -16.16 8.28 7.24
C PHE A 339 -14.70 7.88 7.33
N TYR A 340 -14.41 6.71 7.89
CA TYR A 340 -13.05 6.20 8.03
C TYR A 340 -12.43 5.82 6.68
N GLY A 341 -13.23 5.24 5.77
CA GLY A 341 -12.81 4.88 4.43
C GLY A 341 -12.46 6.10 3.58
N LEU A 342 -13.29 7.15 3.57
CA LEU A 342 -12.99 8.40 2.86
C LEU A 342 -11.64 9.02 3.26
N ASP A 343 -11.17 8.72 4.45
CA ASP A 343 -9.90 9.24 4.98
C ASP A 343 -8.74 8.22 4.91
N TRP A 344 -8.96 6.97 4.55
CA TRP A 344 -7.99 5.88 4.68
C TRP A 344 -6.62 6.20 4.05
N ILE A 345 -6.57 6.48 2.75
CA ILE A 345 -5.37 6.86 1.99
C ILE A 345 -5.34 8.36 1.65
N ALA A 346 -6.38 9.12 2.03
CA ALA A 346 -6.52 10.54 1.72
C ALA A 346 -5.35 11.40 2.22
N THR A 347 -4.59 10.93 3.19
CA THR A 347 -3.37 11.60 3.70
C THR A 347 -2.17 11.52 2.74
N VAL A 348 -2.19 10.63 1.74
CA VAL A 348 -1.06 10.41 0.79
C VAL A 348 -0.84 11.61 -0.13
N PRO A 349 -1.83 12.13 -0.88
CA PRO A 349 -1.61 13.25 -1.81
C PRO A 349 -1.01 14.50 -1.14
N PRO A 350 -1.54 15.00 -0.02
CA PRO A 350 -0.96 16.16 0.64
C PRO A 350 0.44 15.88 1.21
N THR A 351 0.71 14.67 1.72
CA THR A 351 2.03 14.29 2.23
C THR A 351 3.09 14.29 1.12
N VAL A 352 2.77 13.70 -0.04
CA VAL A 352 3.66 13.69 -1.21
C VAL A 352 3.94 15.11 -1.71
N LYS A 353 2.93 15.98 -1.73
CA LYS A 353 3.11 17.37 -2.16
C LYS A 353 3.95 18.18 -1.19
N LEU A 354 3.77 18.01 0.11
CA LEU A 354 4.61 18.66 1.12
C LEU A 354 6.06 18.17 1.02
N ALA A 355 6.28 16.87 0.79
CA ALA A 355 7.61 16.32 0.54
C ALA A 355 8.25 16.91 -0.74
N ALA A 356 7.48 17.01 -1.83
CA ALA A 356 7.96 17.60 -3.08
C ALA A 356 8.28 19.10 -2.95
N ALA A 357 7.47 19.84 -2.20
CA ALA A 357 7.69 21.26 -1.94
C ALA A 357 8.95 21.51 -1.09
N GLU A 358 9.26 20.60 -0.14
CA GLU A 358 10.40 20.74 0.75
C GLU A 358 11.71 20.24 0.15
N PHE A 359 11.69 19.07 -0.50
CA PHE A 359 12.91 18.37 -0.92
C PHE A 359 13.14 18.43 -2.44
N GLY A 360 12.23 19.04 -3.19
CA GLY A 360 12.27 19.10 -4.65
C GLY A 360 11.67 17.85 -5.31
N LYS A 361 11.15 18.02 -6.54
CA LYS A 361 10.43 16.97 -7.27
C LYS A 361 11.29 15.73 -7.54
N GLU A 362 12.59 15.91 -7.77
CA GLU A 362 13.53 14.81 -8.09
C GLU A 362 13.73 13.86 -6.90
N LYS A 363 13.84 14.40 -5.68
CA LYS A 363 14.07 13.62 -4.44
C LYS A 363 12.77 13.17 -3.76
N ALA A 364 11.64 13.79 -4.10
CA ALA A 364 10.36 13.59 -3.41
C ALA A 364 9.94 12.11 -3.36
N GLY A 365 10.13 11.36 -4.43
CA GLY A 365 9.75 9.94 -4.48
C GLY A 365 10.54 9.09 -3.49
N MET A 366 11.85 9.31 -3.37
CA MET A 366 12.71 8.54 -2.45
C MET A 366 12.50 8.98 -0.99
N VAL A 367 12.28 10.29 -0.76
CA VAL A 367 11.92 10.82 0.56
C VAL A 367 10.58 10.26 1.00
N PHE A 368 9.59 10.24 0.11
CA PHE A 368 8.28 9.63 0.40
C PHE A 368 8.41 8.12 0.66
N GLY A 369 9.33 7.41 -0.01
CA GLY A 369 9.62 6.02 0.31
C GLY A 369 10.02 5.81 1.78
N TRP A 370 10.83 6.70 2.35
CA TRP A 370 11.18 6.67 3.78
C TRP A 370 10.03 7.08 4.69
N VAL A 371 9.23 8.08 4.29
CA VAL A 371 8.00 8.46 5.01
C VAL A 371 7.02 7.28 5.03
N PHE A 372 6.90 6.54 3.90
CA PHE A 372 6.11 5.32 3.81
C PHE A 372 6.68 4.17 4.67
N ALA A 373 8.00 4.07 4.79
CA ALA A 373 8.61 3.14 5.75
C ALA A 373 8.17 3.46 7.19
N GLY A 374 8.11 4.75 7.55
CA GLY A 374 7.53 5.21 8.83
C GLY A 374 6.08 4.73 9.03
N HIS A 375 5.25 4.86 8.00
CA HIS A 375 3.88 4.36 8.02
C HIS A 375 3.81 2.85 8.33
N GLN A 376 4.64 2.07 7.68
CA GLN A 376 4.63 0.63 7.88
C GLN A 376 5.22 0.22 9.25
N ILE A 377 6.17 0.98 9.78
CA ILE A 377 6.67 0.78 11.14
C ILE A 377 5.55 1.08 12.16
N GLY A 378 4.78 2.16 11.95
CA GLY A 378 3.58 2.45 12.74
C GLY A 378 2.56 1.31 12.68
N GLY A 379 2.31 0.79 11.47
CA GLY A 379 1.48 -0.40 11.27
C GLY A 379 2.00 -1.63 12.02
N ALA A 380 3.30 -1.88 11.98
CA ALA A 380 3.94 -2.99 12.70
C ALA A 380 3.73 -2.88 14.23
N ILE A 381 3.98 -1.70 14.77
CA ILE A 381 3.83 -1.45 16.22
C ILE A 381 2.37 -1.62 16.66
N ALA A 382 1.42 -1.10 15.87
CA ALA A 382 0.01 -1.22 16.23
C ALA A 382 -0.54 -2.64 16.02
N ALA A 383 -0.08 -3.36 14.99
CA ALA A 383 -0.49 -4.74 14.77
C ALA A 383 -0.11 -5.61 15.97
N TYR A 384 1.14 -5.53 16.43
CA TYR A 384 1.57 -6.26 17.61
C TYR A 384 0.96 -5.69 18.91
N GLY A 385 1.01 -4.37 19.10
CA GLY A 385 0.55 -3.70 20.30
C GLY A 385 -0.95 -3.88 20.58
N ALA A 386 -1.80 -3.79 19.54
CA ALA A 386 -3.23 -4.07 19.70
C ALA A 386 -3.49 -5.55 19.98
N GLY A 387 -2.71 -6.46 19.38
CA GLY A 387 -2.74 -7.88 19.72
C GLY A 387 -2.40 -8.14 21.19
N LEU A 388 -1.35 -7.51 21.69
CA LEU A 388 -0.93 -7.59 23.08
C LEU A 388 -2.00 -7.05 24.04
N VAL A 389 -2.56 -5.87 23.75
CA VAL A 389 -3.67 -5.29 24.52
C VAL A 389 -4.85 -6.24 24.54
N ARG A 390 -5.24 -6.84 23.41
CA ARG A 390 -6.34 -7.80 23.34
C ARG A 390 -6.07 -9.06 24.15
N THR A 391 -4.83 -9.57 24.12
CA THR A 391 -4.44 -10.76 24.89
C THR A 391 -4.49 -10.50 26.42
N GLN A 392 -4.00 -9.34 26.85
CA GLN A 392 -3.91 -9.02 28.28
C GLN A 392 -5.21 -8.47 28.87
N MET A 393 -5.92 -7.61 28.12
CA MET A 393 -7.10 -6.89 28.62
C MET A 393 -8.41 -7.44 28.09
N LEU A 394 -8.37 -8.43 27.21
CA LEU A 394 -9.55 -9.06 26.57
C LEU A 394 -10.43 -8.06 25.78
N THR A 395 -9.90 -6.89 25.44
CA THR A 395 -10.58 -5.84 24.68
C THR A 395 -9.60 -5.06 23.80
N TYR A 396 -10.08 -4.49 22.69
CA TYR A 396 -9.31 -3.58 21.83
C TYR A 396 -9.49 -2.10 22.20
N THR A 397 -10.40 -1.76 23.10
CA THR A 397 -10.79 -0.38 23.42
C THR A 397 -9.59 0.51 23.78
N PRO A 398 -8.63 0.09 24.63
CA PRO A 398 -7.48 0.93 24.94
C PRO A 398 -6.59 1.20 23.72
N ALA A 399 -6.45 0.23 22.80
CA ALA A 399 -5.68 0.41 21.57
C ALA A 399 -6.37 1.39 20.61
N LEU A 400 -7.71 1.36 20.51
CA LEU A 400 -8.50 2.32 19.73
C LEU A 400 -8.33 3.75 20.26
N TYR A 401 -8.41 3.93 21.59
CA TYR A 401 -8.24 5.23 22.21
C TYR A 401 -6.83 5.77 22.09
N ALA A 402 -5.80 4.91 22.25
CA ALA A 402 -4.41 5.29 22.05
C ALA A 402 -4.14 5.74 20.60
N ALA A 403 -4.67 4.99 19.63
CA ALA A 403 -4.56 5.37 18.21
C ALA A 403 -5.33 6.66 17.88
N GLY A 404 -6.53 6.83 18.45
CA GLY A 404 -7.32 8.05 18.33
C GLY A 404 -6.58 9.27 18.88
N ALA A 405 -6.02 9.16 20.08
CA ALA A 405 -5.21 10.22 20.69
C ALA A 405 -3.96 10.54 19.85
N ALA A 406 -3.25 9.51 19.34
CA ALA A 406 -2.11 9.71 18.46
C ALA A 406 -2.51 10.47 17.17
N CYS A 407 -3.67 10.17 16.59
CA CYS A 407 -4.20 10.89 15.42
C CYS A 407 -4.48 12.36 15.74
N LEU A 408 -5.08 12.69 16.90
CA LEU A 408 -5.30 14.08 17.31
C LEU A 408 -3.98 14.84 17.52
N VAL A 409 -2.98 14.19 18.12
CA VAL A 409 -1.63 14.77 18.24
C VAL A 409 -1.02 14.98 16.85
N ALA A 410 -1.12 14.01 15.94
CA ALA A 410 -0.62 14.15 14.57
C ALA A 410 -1.28 15.32 13.84
N ALA A 411 -2.60 15.52 14.02
CA ALA A 411 -3.33 16.65 13.45
C ALA A 411 -2.70 18.00 13.86
N LEU A 412 -2.31 18.15 15.11
CA LEU A 412 -1.67 19.38 15.61
C LEU A 412 -0.21 19.51 15.14
N VAL A 413 0.54 18.40 15.15
CA VAL A 413 1.96 18.36 14.81
C VAL A 413 2.21 18.74 13.34
N VAL A 414 1.24 18.52 12.43
CA VAL A 414 1.33 18.95 11.02
C VAL A 414 1.62 20.45 10.88
N PHE A 415 1.11 21.31 11.76
CA PHE A 415 1.36 22.74 11.71
C PHE A 415 2.80 23.16 12.04
N LEU A 416 3.63 22.24 12.52
CA LEU A 416 5.06 22.47 12.68
C LEU A 416 5.82 22.53 11.33
N ILE A 417 5.20 22.12 10.23
CA ILE A 417 5.71 22.30 8.87
C ILE A 417 5.61 23.78 8.51
N ARG A 418 6.72 24.39 8.11
CA ARG A 418 6.74 25.80 7.70
C ARG A 418 5.88 26.04 6.47
N ARG A 419 5.11 27.15 6.48
CA ARG A 419 4.39 27.60 5.30
C ARG A 419 5.39 28.18 4.30
N ARG A 420 5.61 27.53 3.17
CA ARG A 420 6.31 28.17 2.05
C ARG A 420 5.32 29.03 1.28
N ALA A 421 5.69 30.27 0.98
CA ALA A 421 4.93 31.10 0.05
C ALA A 421 4.87 30.41 -1.32
N PRO A 422 3.76 30.49 -2.06
CA PRO A 422 3.70 30.02 -3.43
C PRO A 422 4.84 30.68 -4.22
N VAL A 423 5.63 29.88 -4.95
CA VAL A 423 6.58 30.44 -5.92
C VAL A 423 5.76 31.22 -6.94
N PRO A 424 6.00 32.53 -7.13
CA PRO A 424 5.27 33.30 -8.12
C PRO A 424 5.42 32.60 -9.48
N ALA A 425 4.30 32.44 -10.19
CA ALA A 425 4.36 31.96 -11.57
C ALA A 425 5.35 32.85 -12.34
N PRO A 426 6.23 32.29 -13.20
CA PRO A 426 7.07 33.09 -14.06
C PRO A 426 6.18 34.09 -14.77
N ALA A 427 6.48 35.39 -14.61
CA ALA A 427 5.75 36.46 -15.29
C ALA A 427 5.73 36.08 -16.78
N ALA A 428 4.51 35.83 -17.30
CA ALA A 428 4.35 35.63 -18.73
C ALA A 428 5.03 36.83 -19.41
N ALA A 429 6.07 36.56 -20.19
CA ALA A 429 6.74 37.57 -20.96
C ALA A 429 5.63 38.24 -21.78
N ARG A 430 5.25 39.46 -21.38
CA ARG A 430 4.39 40.31 -22.19
C ARG A 430 5.24 40.62 -23.44
N SER A 431 4.93 39.87 -24.49
CA SER A 431 5.37 40.24 -25.83
C SER A 431 4.79 41.61 -26.15
N ALA A 432 5.64 42.63 -26.16
CA ALA A 432 5.34 43.90 -26.76
C ALA A 432 5.34 43.76 -28.29
#